data_24a8e6d082c1f5e9483dd4b9928cea1b
#
_entry.id   24a8e6d082c1f5e9483dd4b9928cea1b
#
_cell.length_a   1.000
_cell.length_b   1.000
_cell.length_c   1.000
_cell.angle_alpha   90.00
_cell.angle_beta   90.00
_cell.angle_gamma   90.00
#
_symmetry.space_group_name_H-M   'P 1'
#
loop_
_entity.id
_entity.type
_entity.pdbx_description
1 polymer ?
#
loop_
_entity_poly.entity_id
_entity_poly.type
_entity_poly.pdbx_seq_one_letter_code
_entity_poly.pdbx_strand_id
1 'polypeptide(L)'
;FYVNAEDATDKFSAVFGNNESPLVINTPEGIYNDAFNTSWNASGINAALFGFFPDLEFDSYATIGLDGPAAGVPGANDPSLVQDASLPTTVSGYFTAGGTGIDVNTLTGASWYVLNTAANALPTDGRWLIAQITTAGSISGTMNYQVFPLGDGGNQIQKSVDFDGEGEFPLFVTVCGCMDETACNYNPEA
;
A
#
# COMPACT_ATOMS: atom_id res chain seq x y z
N PHE A 1 6.04 -1.64 -3.26
CA PHE A 1 5.07 -2.55 -2.66
C PHE A 1 3.96 -2.86 -3.65
N TYR A 2 3.73 -4.15 -3.87
CA TYR A 2 2.64 -4.63 -4.71
C TYR A 2 1.71 -5.53 -3.90
N VAL A 3 0.42 -5.49 -4.24
CA VAL A 3 -0.57 -6.47 -3.78
C VAL A 3 -1.03 -7.27 -5.00
N ASN A 4 -0.97 -8.60 -4.93
CA ASN A 4 -1.45 -9.48 -5.98
C ASN A 4 -2.98 -9.57 -5.92
N ALA A 5 -3.65 -9.49 -7.07
CA ALA A 5 -5.08 -9.70 -7.20
C ALA A 5 -5.38 -11.21 -7.24
N GLU A 6 -6.52 -11.60 -6.69
CA GLU A 6 -7.05 -12.96 -6.81
C GLU A 6 -7.83 -13.14 -8.13
N ASP A 7 -8.50 -12.06 -8.57
CA ASP A 7 -9.25 -12.01 -9.83
C ASP A 7 -8.98 -10.68 -10.57
N ALA A 8 -8.99 -10.70 -11.89
CA ALA A 8 -8.74 -9.52 -12.74
C ALA A 8 -9.82 -8.43 -12.60
N THR A 9 -10.98 -8.76 -12.03
CA THR A 9 -12.08 -7.83 -11.77
C THR A 9 -12.12 -7.31 -10.34
N ASP A 10 -11.24 -7.80 -9.47
CA ASP A 10 -11.07 -7.26 -8.12
C ASP A 10 -10.69 -5.78 -8.19
N LYS A 11 -11.12 -5.01 -7.19
CA LYS A 11 -10.79 -3.60 -7.11
C LYS A 11 -10.13 -3.25 -5.80
N PHE A 12 -8.96 -2.66 -5.89
CA PHE A 12 -8.26 -2.12 -4.74
C PHE A 12 -8.91 -0.80 -4.32
N SER A 13 -9.20 -0.65 -3.04
CA SER A 13 -9.84 0.54 -2.51
C SER A 13 -8.89 1.43 -1.73
N ALA A 14 -8.21 0.88 -0.76
CA ALA A 14 -7.45 1.66 0.20
C ALA A 14 -6.29 0.89 0.82
N VAL A 15 -5.25 1.63 1.20
CA VAL A 15 -4.32 1.25 2.28
C VAL A 15 -4.69 2.10 3.49
N PHE A 16 -4.73 1.51 4.68
CA PHE A 16 -5.21 2.20 5.87
C PHE A 16 -4.50 1.76 7.15
N GLY A 17 -4.60 2.59 8.18
CA GLY A 17 -4.24 2.27 9.55
C GLY A 17 -5.15 2.99 10.54
N ASN A 18 -5.39 2.35 11.68
CA ASN A 18 -6.13 2.91 12.80
C ASN A 18 -5.72 2.23 14.11
N ASN A 19 -6.40 2.51 15.22
CA ASN A 19 -6.09 1.93 16.52
C ASN A 19 -6.40 0.42 16.65
N GLU A 20 -7.23 -0.14 15.76
CA GLU A 20 -7.57 -1.57 15.75
C GLU A 20 -6.69 -2.36 14.78
N SER A 21 -6.28 -1.72 13.70
CA SER A 21 -5.38 -2.26 12.68
C SER A 21 -4.29 -1.23 12.39
N PRO A 22 -3.24 -1.14 13.21
CA PRO A 22 -2.16 -0.19 13.00
C PRO A 22 -1.44 -0.44 11.68
N LEU A 23 -1.15 0.64 10.93
CA LEU A 23 -0.25 0.60 9.79
C LEU A 23 1.11 1.09 10.26
N VAL A 24 2.12 0.26 10.09
CA VAL A 24 3.49 0.53 10.53
C VAL A 24 4.45 0.34 9.36
N ILE A 25 5.29 1.34 9.12
CA ILE A 25 6.44 1.22 8.22
C ILE A 25 7.65 1.72 8.98
N ASN A 26 8.66 0.88 9.13
CA ASN A 26 9.93 1.21 9.76
C ASN A 26 11.03 1.25 8.70
N THR A 27 11.71 2.37 8.59
CA THR A 27 12.86 2.59 7.71
C THR A 27 13.94 3.33 8.50
N PRO A 28 14.73 2.64 9.34
CA PRO A 28 15.65 3.28 10.29
C PRO A 28 16.63 4.25 9.65
N GLU A 29 17.04 3.99 8.41
CA GLU A 29 17.95 4.84 7.64
C GLU A 29 17.21 5.95 6.85
N GLY A 30 15.91 6.08 7.06
CA GLY A 30 15.04 7.00 6.32
C GLY A 30 14.68 6.50 4.93
N ILE A 31 13.91 7.33 4.21
CA ILE A 31 13.55 7.08 2.82
C ILE A 31 14.09 8.18 1.91
N TYR A 32 14.29 7.86 0.64
CA TYR A 32 14.67 8.82 -0.38
C TYR A 32 13.43 9.56 -0.90
N ASN A 33 13.47 10.89 -0.84
CA ASN A 33 12.48 11.78 -1.45
C ASN A 33 13.21 12.74 -2.39
N ASP A 34 12.82 12.73 -3.66
CA ASP A 34 13.38 13.62 -4.66
C ASP A 34 12.72 15.01 -4.62
N ALA A 35 13.53 16.06 -4.77
CA ALA A 35 13.05 17.44 -4.73
C ALA A 35 12.09 17.82 -5.87
N PHE A 36 12.07 17.06 -6.96
CA PHE A 36 11.17 17.29 -8.09
C PHE A 36 9.77 16.66 -7.88
N ASN A 37 9.62 15.73 -6.96
CA ASN A 37 8.29 15.30 -6.50
C ASN A 37 7.95 16.01 -5.19
N THR A 38 7.12 17.02 -5.24
CA THR A 38 6.60 17.73 -4.06
C THR A 38 5.29 17.14 -3.53
N SER A 39 4.79 16.09 -4.18
CA SER A 39 3.57 15.37 -3.76
C SER A 39 3.95 14.16 -2.87
N TRP A 40 3.04 13.80 -1.97
CA TRP A 40 3.15 12.57 -1.18
C TRP A 40 2.83 11.31 -2.00
N ASN A 41 2.28 11.47 -3.19
CA ASN A 41 1.86 10.39 -4.08
C ASN A 41 2.51 10.49 -5.46
N ALA A 42 2.27 9.50 -6.32
CA ALA A 42 2.85 9.41 -7.66
C ALA A 42 2.49 10.57 -8.61
N SER A 43 1.54 11.47 -8.24
CA SER A 43 1.10 12.56 -9.12
C SER A 43 2.20 13.57 -9.45
N GLY A 44 3.24 13.66 -8.64
CA GLY A 44 4.39 14.53 -8.88
C GLY A 44 5.49 13.89 -9.73
N ILE A 45 5.42 12.60 -10.00
CA ILE A 45 6.42 11.90 -10.82
C ILE A 45 6.25 12.28 -12.30
N ASN A 46 7.30 12.83 -12.89
CA ASN A 46 7.33 13.18 -14.30
C ASN A 46 8.42 12.37 -15.03
N ALA A 47 8.02 11.27 -15.65
CA ALA A 47 8.94 10.39 -16.37
C ALA A 47 9.74 11.09 -17.50
N ALA A 48 9.25 12.21 -18.03
CA ALA A 48 10.02 12.99 -19.02
C ALA A 48 11.29 13.62 -18.42
N LEU A 49 11.39 13.72 -17.11
CA LEU A 49 12.56 14.26 -16.41
C LEU A 49 13.63 13.20 -16.12
N PHE A 50 13.33 11.91 -16.19
CA PHE A 50 14.27 10.83 -15.83
C PHE A 50 15.57 10.86 -16.62
N GLY A 51 15.52 11.32 -17.90
CA GLY A 51 16.73 11.48 -18.70
C GLY A 51 17.67 12.60 -18.24
N PHE A 52 17.20 13.55 -17.44
CA PHE A 52 17.95 14.66 -16.87
C PHE A 52 18.20 14.51 -15.37
N PHE A 53 17.28 13.90 -14.68
CA PHE A 53 17.26 13.67 -13.22
C PHE A 53 16.92 12.21 -12.96
N PRO A 54 17.88 11.28 -13.18
CA PRO A 54 17.61 9.84 -13.08
C PRO A 54 17.20 9.40 -11.68
N ASP A 55 17.66 10.11 -10.65
CA ASP A 55 17.33 9.78 -9.26
C ASP A 55 15.83 9.94 -8.93
N LEU A 56 15.09 10.75 -9.70
CA LEU A 56 13.65 10.91 -9.58
C LEU A 56 12.89 9.57 -9.79
N GLU A 57 13.43 8.63 -10.54
CA GLU A 57 12.86 7.30 -10.73
C GLU A 57 12.80 6.50 -9.42
N PHE A 58 13.67 6.83 -8.46
CA PHE A 58 13.78 6.16 -7.16
C PHE A 58 13.05 6.89 -6.03
N ASP A 59 12.28 7.93 -6.34
CA ASP A 59 11.52 8.67 -5.33
C ASP A 59 10.55 7.76 -4.56
N SER A 60 10.32 8.09 -3.28
CA SER A 60 9.37 7.36 -2.45
C SER A 60 8.01 8.05 -2.45
N TYR A 61 6.95 7.30 -2.75
CA TYR A 61 5.58 7.81 -2.81
C TYR A 61 4.55 6.74 -2.49
N ALA A 62 3.38 7.16 -2.00
CA ALA A 62 2.21 6.29 -1.93
C ALA A 62 1.43 6.35 -3.25
N THR A 63 0.71 5.29 -3.59
CA THR A 63 -0.11 5.24 -4.81
C THR A 63 -1.18 4.15 -4.72
N ILE A 64 -2.03 4.06 -5.74
CA ILE A 64 -2.87 2.90 -6.01
C ILE A 64 -2.89 2.70 -7.52
N GLY A 65 -2.22 1.63 -7.97
CA GLY A 65 -2.20 1.18 -9.36
C GLY A 65 -1.48 2.10 -10.36
N LEU A 66 -0.80 3.17 -9.89
CA LEU A 66 -0.14 4.14 -10.75
C LEU A 66 1.33 4.35 -10.32
N ASP A 67 2.22 4.50 -11.28
CA ASP A 67 3.63 4.88 -11.11
C ASP A 67 3.92 6.34 -11.52
N GLY A 68 2.86 7.08 -11.80
CA GLY A 68 2.89 8.48 -12.22
C GLY A 68 1.52 9.14 -12.06
N PRO A 69 1.34 10.38 -12.58
CA PRO A 69 0.10 11.14 -12.45
C PRO A 69 -1.08 10.45 -13.18
N ALA A 70 -2.24 10.43 -12.55
CA ALA A 70 -3.47 9.87 -13.10
C ALA A 70 -3.89 10.55 -14.42
N ALA A 71 -3.49 11.81 -14.65
CA ALA A 71 -3.80 12.54 -15.89
C ALA A 71 -3.29 11.83 -17.16
N GLY A 72 -2.32 10.93 -17.06
CA GLY A 72 -1.83 10.09 -18.15
C GLY A 72 -2.68 8.86 -18.46
N VAL A 73 -3.64 8.51 -17.60
CA VAL A 73 -4.42 7.26 -17.69
C VAL A 73 -5.92 7.57 -17.69
N PRO A 74 -6.64 7.33 -18.79
CA PRO A 74 -8.07 7.64 -18.88
C PRO A 74 -8.90 6.94 -17.79
N GLY A 75 -9.67 7.73 -17.02
CA GLY A 75 -10.53 7.24 -15.94
C GLY A 75 -9.80 6.91 -14.64
N ALA A 76 -8.48 7.04 -14.57
CA ALA A 76 -7.74 6.91 -13.32
C ALA A 76 -7.88 8.16 -12.44
N ASN A 77 -7.62 7.97 -11.14
CA ASN A 77 -7.57 9.06 -10.16
C ASN A 77 -6.30 8.94 -9.32
N ASP A 78 -5.65 10.07 -9.06
CA ASP A 78 -4.62 10.12 -8.01
C ASP A 78 -5.28 9.79 -6.66
N PRO A 79 -4.61 9.05 -5.76
CA PRO A 79 -5.22 8.66 -4.50
C PRO A 79 -5.51 9.90 -3.64
N SER A 80 -6.66 9.86 -2.97
CA SER A 80 -7.03 10.82 -1.92
C SER A 80 -6.46 10.35 -0.59
N LEU A 81 -6.16 11.30 0.31
CA LEU A 81 -5.63 11.04 1.64
C LEU A 81 -6.54 11.60 2.72
N VAL A 82 -6.87 10.76 3.69
CA VAL A 82 -7.38 11.17 5.01
C VAL A 82 -6.34 10.77 6.04
N GLN A 83 -6.01 11.65 6.97
CA GLN A 83 -5.02 11.35 8.01
C GLN A 83 -5.26 12.16 9.28
N ASP A 84 -4.92 11.58 10.41
CA ASP A 84 -4.87 12.26 11.69
C ASP A 84 -3.65 13.20 11.73
N ALA A 85 -3.91 14.50 11.86
CA ALA A 85 -2.85 15.50 11.94
C ALA A 85 -2.04 15.46 13.25
N SER A 86 -2.50 14.70 14.25
CA SER A 86 -1.81 14.53 15.53
C SER A 86 -0.73 13.43 15.51
N LEU A 87 -0.65 12.67 14.43
CA LEU A 87 0.41 11.65 14.26
C LEU A 87 1.80 12.32 14.32
N PRO A 88 2.78 11.74 15.02
CA PRO A 88 4.15 12.25 15.07
C PRO A 88 4.78 12.39 13.67
N THR A 89 4.54 11.39 12.82
CA THR A 89 4.86 11.44 11.39
C THR A 89 3.56 11.12 10.63
N THR A 90 3.06 12.09 9.88
CA THR A 90 1.88 11.87 9.04
C THR A 90 2.27 11.13 7.76
N VAL A 91 1.33 10.45 7.12
CA VAL A 91 1.57 9.75 5.84
C VAL A 91 2.10 10.73 4.79
N SER A 92 1.45 11.90 4.63
CA SER A 92 1.94 12.91 3.67
C SER A 92 3.32 13.44 4.05
N GLY A 93 3.59 13.67 5.33
CA GLY A 93 4.89 14.12 5.81
C GLY A 93 6.01 13.13 5.53
N TYR A 94 5.77 11.85 5.75
CA TYR A 94 6.72 10.79 5.46
C TYR A 94 7.11 10.76 3.98
N PHE A 95 6.14 10.80 3.08
CA PHE A 95 6.38 10.75 1.64
C PHE A 95 6.80 12.10 1.01
N THR A 96 6.82 13.21 1.76
CA THR A 96 7.30 14.51 1.22
C THR A 96 8.57 15.02 1.88
N ALA A 97 8.80 14.67 3.13
CA ALA A 97 9.93 15.18 3.90
C ALA A 97 10.87 14.06 4.39
N GLY A 98 10.51 12.81 4.13
CA GLY A 98 11.23 11.65 4.64
C GLY A 98 10.92 11.38 6.10
N GLY A 99 11.67 10.45 6.66
CA GLY A 99 11.54 10.02 8.05
C GLY A 99 11.96 8.58 8.22
N THR A 100 12.05 8.15 9.46
CA THR A 100 12.46 6.79 9.82
C THR A 100 11.30 5.81 9.92
N GLY A 101 10.07 6.28 9.65
CA GLY A 101 8.87 5.43 9.62
C GLY A 101 7.59 6.20 9.89
N ILE A 102 6.49 5.50 9.75
CA ILE A 102 5.14 5.91 10.16
C ILE A 102 4.53 4.85 11.06
N ASP A 103 3.75 5.29 12.04
CA ASP A 103 2.93 4.44 12.92
C ASP A 103 1.54 5.08 13.03
N VAL A 104 0.59 4.52 12.29
CA VAL A 104 -0.79 4.98 12.23
C VAL A 104 -1.64 4.10 13.14
N ASN A 105 -1.74 4.51 14.41
CA ASN A 105 -2.39 3.75 15.49
C ASN A 105 -3.45 4.55 16.26
N THR A 106 -3.92 5.68 15.72
CA THR A 106 -4.94 6.53 16.37
C THR A 106 -6.35 6.15 15.94
N LEU A 107 -7.36 6.60 16.68
CA LEU A 107 -8.77 6.36 16.35
C LEU A 107 -9.16 6.95 14.99
N THR A 108 -8.65 8.14 14.66
CA THR A 108 -8.87 8.77 13.35
C THR A 108 -8.09 8.04 12.26
N GLY A 109 -6.87 7.61 12.58
CA GLY A 109 -6.03 6.86 11.66
C GLY A 109 -5.55 7.64 10.43
N ALA A 110 -5.21 6.91 9.40
CA ALA A 110 -4.95 7.44 8.06
C ALA A 110 -5.31 6.42 6.99
N SER A 111 -5.63 6.93 5.79
CA SER A 111 -5.90 6.07 4.62
C SER A 111 -5.62 6.84 3.34
N TRP A 112 -4.91 6.20 2.39
CA TRP A 112 -4.92 6.65 1.00
C TRP A 112 -5.76 5.69 0.16
N TYR A 113 -6.60 6.25 -0.67
CA TYR A 113 -7.65 5.48 -1.33
C TYR A 113 -8.03 6.04 -2.69
N VAL A 114 -8.64 5.19 -3.52
CA VAL A 114 -9.35 5.56 -4.73
C VAL A 114 -10.79 5.05 -4.69
N LEU A 115 -11.66 5.70 -5.45
CA LEU A 115 -13.04 5.25 -5.55
C LEU A 115 -13.12 3.98 -6.40
N ASN A 116 -14.09 3.10 -6.11
CA ASN A 116 -14.37 1.88 -6.87
C ASN A 116 -14.64 2.12 -8.37
N THR A 117 -14.95 3.37 -8.76
CA THR A 117 -15.16 3.78 -10.15
C THR A 117 -13.89 4.18 -10.89
N ALA A 118 -12.77 4.36 -10.18
CA ALA A 118 -11.49 4.72 -10.79
C ALA A 118 -10.93 3.55 -11.63
N ALA A 119 -10.36 3.85 -12.79
CA ALA A 119 -9.78 2.82 -13.66
C ALA A 119 -8.61 2.09 -13.00
N ASN A 120 -7.78 2.80 -12.23
CA ASN A 120 -6.64 2.25 -11.50
C ASN A 120 -7.02 1.50 -10.20
N ALA A 121 -8.31 1.40 -9.88
CA ALA A 121 -8.78 0.44 -8.89
C ALA A 121 -8.66 -1.01 -9.40
N LEU A 122 -8.69 -1.23 -10.71
CA LEU A 122 -8.44 -2.54 -11.32
C LEU A 122 -6.94 -2.87 -11.30
N PRO A 123 -6.57 -4.17 -11.19
CA PRO A 123 -5.17 -4.57 -11.22
C PRO A 123 -4.57 -4.39 -12.62
N THR A 124 -3.28 -4.03 -12.66
CA THR A 124 -2.47 -4.07 -13.88
C THR A 124 -1.54 -5.28 -13.76
N ASP A 125 -1.54 -6.14 -14.77
CA ASP A 125 -0.75 -7.40 -14.77
C ASP A 125 -0.98 -8.25 -13.50
N GLY A 126 -2.24 -8.30 -13.03
CA GLY A 126 -2.66 -9.11 -11.88
C GLY A 126 -2.25 -8.55 -10.52
N ARG A 127 -1.83 -7.27 -10.42
CA ARG A 127 -1.39 -6.65 -9.17
C ARG A 127 -1.62 -5.15 -9.14
N TRP A 128 -1.56 -4.58 -7.94
CA TRP A 128 -1.59 -3.12 -7.72
C TRP A 128 -0.28 -2.67 -7.10
N LEU A 129 0.34 -1.64 -7.65
CA LEU A 129 1.36 -0.86 -6.95
C LEU A 129 0.66 0.00 -5.90
N ILE A 130 1.07 -0.11 -4.63
CA ILE A 130 0.45 0.63 -3.52
C ILE A 130 1.39 1.64 -2.86
N ALA A 131 2.68 1.45 -2.99
CA ALA A 131 3.72 2.40 -2.61
C ALA A 131 5.05 2.04 -3.28
N GLN A 132 5.87 3.03 -3.55
CA GLN A 132 7.31 2.89 -3.81
C GLN A 132 8.06 3.45 -2.61
N ILE A 133 9.00 2.71 -2.06
CA ILE A 133 9.85 3.15 -0.94
C ILE A 133 11.28 2.79 -1.25
N THR A 134 12.13 3.79 -1.33
CA THR A 134 13.57 3.64 -1.52
C THR A 134 14.26 4.00 -0.22
N THR A 135 15.01 3.07 0.34
CA THR A 135 15.79 3.25 1.57
C THR A 135 17.18 2.64 1.41
N ALA A 136 18.16 3.20 2.11
CA ALA A 136 19.52 2.66 2.15
C ALA A 136 19.69 1.51 3.16
N GLY A 137 18.68 1.23 3.96
CA GLY A 137 18.71 0.23 5.03
C GLY A 137 17.57 -0.75 4.99
N SER A 138 17.27 -1.31 6.15
CA SER A 138 16.16 -2.26 6.32
C SER A 138 14.81 -1.56 6.23
N ILE A 139 13.81 -2.36 5.86
CA ILE A 139 12.41 -1.97 5.90
C ILE A 139 11.58 -3.09 6.50
N SER A 140 10.68 -2.74 7.43
CA SER A 140 9.76 -3.71 8.06
C SER A 140 8.46 -3.02 8.48
N GLY A 141 7.44 -3.80 8.80
CA GLY A 141 6.20 -3.24 9.33
C GLY A 141 4.98 -4.09 9.09
N THR A 142 3.81 -3.44 9.19
CA THR A 142 2.49 -4.02 8.95
C THR A 142 1.73 -3.12 7.99
N MET A 143 1.21 -3.69 6.90
CA MET A 143 0.42 -2.99 5.90
C MET A 143 -1.01 -3.53 5.90
N ASN A 144 -2.00 -2.65 6.07
CA ASN A 144 -3.40 -3.04 5.97
C ASN A 144 -3.99 -2.47 4.69
N TYR A 145 -4.79 -3.27 4.00
CA TYR A 145 -5.45 -2.84 2.78
C TYR A 145 -6.86 -3.39 2.61
N GLN A 146 -7.62 -2.74 1.75
CA GLN A 146 -9.01 -3.07 1.45
C GLN A 146 -9.19 -3.32 -0.04
N VAL A 147 -9.85 -4.43 -0.35
CA VAL A 147 -10.21 -4.85 -1.72
C VAL A 147 -11.72 -5.11 -1.80
N PHE A 148 -12.29 -4.86 -2.95
CA PHE A 148 -13.64 -5.26 -3.33
C PHE A 148 -13.56 -6.45 -4.30
N PRO A 149 -13.77 -7.70 -3.83
CA PRO A 149 -13.77 -8.88 -4.68
C PRO A 149 -14.75 -8.73 -5.85
N LEU A 150 -14.31 -9.08 -7.04
CA LEU A 150 -15.08 -8.98 -8.28
C LEU A 150 -15.65 -7.55 -8.52
N GLY A 151 -15.04 -6.54 -7.93
CA GLY A 151 -15.48 -5.15 -8.00
C GLY A 151 -16.77 -4.84 -7.24
N ASP A 152 -17.28 -5.75 -6.41
CA ASP A 152 -18.50 -5.56 -5.61
C ASP A 152 -18.23 -4.68 -4.39
N GLY A 153 -18.60 -3.40 -4.48
CA GLY A 153 -18.45 -2.44 -3.39
C GLY A 153 -19.26 -2.74 -2.12
N GLY A 154 -20.21 -3.67 -2.17
CA GLY A 154 -20.96 -4.16 -1.00
C GLY A 154 -20.27 -5.30 -0.26
N ASN A 155 -19.23 -5.89 -0.85
CA ASN A 155 -18.51 -7.05 -0.32
C ASN A 155 -17.01 -6.73 -0.14
N GLN A 156 -16.71 -5.80 0.75
CA GLN A 156 -15.31 -5.44 1.04
C GLN A 156 -14.62 -6.48 1.91
N ILE A 157 -13.34 -6.75 1.61
CA ILE A 157 -12.42 -7.47 2.48
C ILE A 157 -11.26 -6.56 2.89
N GLN A 158 -10.90 -6.65 4.17
CA GLN A 158 -9.70 -6.02 4.71
C GLN A 158 -8.70 -7.10 5.05
N LYS A 159 -7.46 -6.84 4.73
CA LYS A 159 -6.34 -7.75 4.95
C LYS A 159 -5.20 -7.00 5.63
N SER A 160 -4.43 -7.72 6.45
CA SER A 160 -3.24 -7.22 7.13
C SER A 160 -2.07 -8.13 6.80
N VAL A 161 -0.92 -7.56 6.47
CA VAL A 161 0.30 -8.28 6.12
C VAL A 161 1.47 -7.69 6.87
N ASP A 162 2.17 -8.53 7.61
CA ASP A 162 3.47 -8.19 8.18
C ASP A 162 4.56 -8.45 7.14
N PHE A 163 5.54 -7.55 7.07
CA PHE A 163 6.67 -7.66 6.16
C PHE A 163 7.99 -7.31 6.86
N ASP A 164 9.07 -7.96 6.43
CA ASP A 164 10.43 -7.73 6.92
C ASP A 164 11.42 -7.93 5.76
N GLY A 165 11.95 -6.82 5.27
CA GLY A 165 12.83 -6.77 4.11
C GLY A 165 12.10 -6.91 2.77
N GLU A 166 12.82 -7.40 1.77
CA GLU A 166 12.32 -7.69 0.43
C GLU A 166 11.78 -9.11 0.34
N GLY A 167 10.72 -9.34 -0.42
CA GLY A 167 10.17 -10.67 -0.65
C GLY A 167 8.67 -10.68 -0.91
N GLU A 168 8.12 -11.88 -0.93
CA GLU A 168 6.68 -12.12 -0.97
C GLU A 168 6.21 -12.47 0.45
N PHE A 169 5.22 -11.74 0.91
CA PHE A 169 4.65 -11.92 2.24
C PHE A 169 3.22 -12.43 2.08
N PRO A 170 3.01 -13.75 2.16
CA PRO A 170 1.68 -14.31 2.05
C PRO A 170 0.85 -13.90 3.26
N LEU A 171 -0.44 -13.66 3.03
CA LEU A 171 -1.39 -13.60 4.13
C LEU A 171 -1.27 -14.90 4.91
N PHE A 172 -1.13 -14.83 6.23
CA PHE A 172 -1.30 -16.01 7.05
C PHE A 172 -2.73 -16.52 6.85
N VAL A 173 -2.88 -17.50 5.99
CA VAL A 173 -4.08 -18.32 6.02
C VAL A 173 -3.98 -19.07 7.34
N THR A 174 -4.78 -18.66 8.32
CA THR A 174 -5.03 -19.54 9.47
C THR A 174 -5.71 -20.76 8.87
N VAL A 175 -4.94 -21.80 8.59
CA VAL A 175 -5.47 -23.04 8.05
C VAL A 175 -6.27 -23.66 9.19
N CYS A 176 -7.58 -23.36 9.19
CA CYS A 176 -8.48 -23.91 10.20
C CYS A 176 -8.62 -25.41 9.96
N GLY A 177 -8.21 -26.19 10.92
CA GLY A 177 -8.34 -27.63 10.89
C GLY A 177 -8.05 -28.22 12.28
N CYS A 178 -8.28 -29.51 12.43
CA CYS A 178 -7.90 -30.24 13.62
C CYS A 178 -6.66 -31.09 13.31
N MET A 179 -5.66 -31.02 14.17
CA MET A 179 -4.46 -31.87 14.06
C MET A 179 -4.70 -33.33 14.51
N ASP A 180 -5.91 -33.67 14.95
CA ASP A 180 -6.29 -35.05 15.25
C ASP A 180 -6.60 -35.78 13.95
N GLU A 181 -5.78 -36.77 13.59
CA GLU A 181 -5.90 -37.59 12.39
C GLU A 181 -7.24 -38.32 12.25
N THR A 182 -8.00 -38.44 13.36
CA THR A 182 -9.31 -39.08 13.35
C THR A 182 -10.47 -38.11 13.18
N ALA A 183 -10.20 -36.80 13.18
CA ALA A 183 -11.22 -35.78 13.00
C ALA A 183 -11.65 -35.64 11.55
N CYS A 184 -12.95 -35.39 11.32
CA CYS A 184 -13.48 -35.21 9.96
C CYS A 184 -12.97 -33.92 9.26
N ASN A 185 -12.38 -32.99 9.99
CA ASN A 185 -11.74 -31.76 9.53
C ASN A 185 -10.23 -31.76 9.79
N TYR A 186 -9.61 -32.97 9.79
CA TYR A 186 -8.17 -33.10 9.94
C TYR A 186 -7.42 -32.27 8.90
N ASN A 187 -6.45 -31.51 9.36
CA ASN A 187 -5.51 -30.78 8.53
C ASN A 187 -4.15 -30.77 9.23
N PRO A 188 -3.13 -31.43 8.64
CA PRO A 188 -1.80 -31.52 9.24
C PRO A 188 -1.04 -30.18 9.25
N GLU A 189 -1.59 -29.15 8.61
CA GLU A 189 -1.01 -27.81 8.51
C GLU A 189 -1.74 -26.79 9.41
N ALA A 190 -2.71 -27.21 10.25
CA ALA A 190 -3.48 -26.35 11.14
C ALA A 190 -2.68 -25.94 12.40
#